data_613200afdec6b20b219a3e0594baaa06
#
_entry.id   613200afdec6b20b219a3e0594baaa06
#
_cell.length_a   1.000
_cell.length_b   1.000
_cell.length_c   1.000
_cell.angle_alpha   90.00
_cell.angle_beta   90.00
_cell.angle_gamma   90.00
#
_symmetry.space_group_name_H-M   'P 1'
#
loop_
_entity.id
_entity.type
_entity.pdbx_description
1 polymer ?
#
loop_
_entity_poly.entity_id
_entity_poly.type
_entity_poly.pdbx_seq_one_letter_code
_entity_poly.pdbx_strand_id
1 'polypeptide(L)'
;VIEAFLVSFAVIFVAELGDKSQLMALAFATRYRVAVVLTGITVATAVVHLVSVALGAAVGAAIPTRAVNLVAALAFIGFGAWTLRGDRLSDEDEERAARSGRSAVLSVGTVFFLAELGDKTMLATVTLATSYGAVGTWLGSTVGMVAADALAIVVGRMLGARLPERAIRIGAAVAFFVFGALLLVEAATGSSVV
;
A
#
# COMPACT_ATOMS: atom_id res chain seq x y z
N VAL A 1 14.81 -1.84 -12.86
CA VAL A 1 14.78 -1.58 -11.40
C VAL A 1 14.24 -0.19 -11.10
N ILE A 2 14.75 0.87 -11.75
CA ILE A 2 14.33 2.26 -11.49
C ILE A 2 12.85 2.45 -11.86
N GLU A 3 12.42 2.00 -13.02
CA GLU A 3 11.02 2.05 -13.46
C GLU A 3 10.11 1.31 -12.48
N ALA A 4 10.44 0.06 -12.15
CA ALA A 4 9.71 -0.72 -11.16
C ALA A 4 9.60 0.00 -9.79
N PHE A 5 10.68 0.66 -9.36
CA PHE A 5 10.68 1.45 -8.15
C PHE A 5 9.71 2.65 -8.26
N LEU A 6 9.81 3.45 -9.32
CA LEU A 6 9.01 4.66 -9.47
C LEU A 6 7.51 4.35 -9.61
N VAL A 7 7.16 3.35 -10.43
CA VAL A 7 5.78 2.92 -10.61
C VAL A 7 5.22 2.38 -9.30
N SER A 8 5.94 1.47 -8.64
CA SER A 8 5.46 0.87 -7.40
C SER A 8 5.38 1.88 -6.26
N PHE A 9 6.35 2.81 -6.17
CA PHE A 9 6.29 3.92 -5.23
C PHE A 9 5.03 4.75 -5.44
N ALA A 10 4.80 5.22 -6.67
CA ALA A 10 3.67 6.10 -6.97
C ALA A 10 2.33 5.40 -6.72
N VAL A 11 2.19 4.16 -7.19
CA VAL A 11 0.94 3.39 -7.03
C VAL A 11 0.64 3.12 -5.55
N ILE A 12 1.62 2.62 -4.78
CA ILE A 12 1.39 2.29 -3.37
C ILE A 12 1.25 3.55 -2.53
N PHE A 13 2.04 4.60 -2.78
CA PHE A 13 1.88 5.88 -2.09
C PHE A 13 0.46 6.43 -2.25
N VAL A 14 -0.08 6.43 -3.48
CA VAL A 14 -1.44 6.92 -3.75
C VAL A 14 -2.50 5.98 -3.17
N ALA A 15 -2.29 4.66 -3.28
CA ALA A 15 -3.17 3.65 -2.71
C ALA A 15 -3.37 3.80 -1.20
N GLU A 16 -2.29 4.19 -0.53
CA GLU A 16 -2.23 4.35 0.92
C GLU A 16 -2.90 5.64 1.40
N LEU A 17 -3.08 6.64 0.52
CA LEU A 17 -3.71 7.89 0.92
C LEU A 17 -5.16 7.68 1.36
N GLY A 18 -5.45 8.04 2.61
CA GLY A 18 -6.77 7.88 3.24
C GLY A 18 -7.11 6.46 3.66
N ASP A 19 -6.10 5.58 3.77
CA ASP A 19 -6.28 4.21 4.26
C ASP A 19 -6.29 4.12 5.79
N LYS A 20 -6.72 2.96 6.31
CA LYS A 20 -6.76 2.66 7.75
C LYS A 20 -5.37 2.70 8.41
N SER A 21 -4.33 2.28 7.69
CA SER A 21 -2.94 2.30 8.13
C SER A 21 -2.48 3.70 8.51
N GLN A 22 -2.86 4.73 7.76
CA GLN A 22 -2.57 6.12 8.07
C GLN A 22 -3.21 6.57 9.40
N LEU A 23 -4.45 6.13 9.67
CA LEU A 23 -5.11 6.41 10.95
C LEU A 23 -4.41 5.70 12.11
N MET A 24 -3.97 4.44 11.90
CA MET A 24 -3.17 3.71 12.88
C MET A 24 -1.81 4.36 13.11
N ALA A 25 -1.11 4.77 12.05
CA ALA A 25 0.17 5.48 12.15
C ALA A 25 0.03 6.75 12.98
N LEU A 26 -1.02 7.53 12.73
CA LEU A 26 -1.34 8.73 13.49
C LEU A 26 -1.65 8.40 14.96
N ALA A 27 -2.48 7.40 15.23
CA ALA A 27 -2.82 6.95 16.59
C ALA A 27 -1.57 6.52 17.38
N PHE A 28 -0.67 5.74 16.76
CA PHE A 28 0.60 5.37 17.38
C PHE A 28 1.52 6.59 17.60
N ALA A 29 1.54 7.55 16.68
CA ALA A 29 2.35 8.76 16.78
C ALA A 29 1.88 9.72 17.89
N THR A 30 0.66 9.55 18.45
CA THR A 30 0.24 10.24 19.69
C THR A 30 0.88 9.64 20.94
N ARG A 31 1.28 8.38 20.92
CA ARG A 31 1.81 7.62 22.08
C ARG A 31 3.32 7.41 22.04
N TYR A 32 3.89 7.29 20.84
CA TYR A 32 5.29 6.99 20.63
C TYR A 32 6.00 8.07 19.80
N ARG A 33 7.32 8.08 19.87
CA ARG A 33 8.12 8.96 18.99
C ARG A 33 7.92 8.55 17.53
N VAL A 34 7.77 9.51 16.63
CA VAL A 34 7.55 9.28 15.20
C VAL A 34 8.58 8.31 14.60
N ALA A 35 9.86 8.47 14.94
CA ALA A 35 10.92 7.58 14.45
C ALA A 35 10.67 6.11 14.85
N VAL A 36 10.18 5.85 16.07
CA VAL A 36 9.84 4.51 16.55
C VAL A 36 8.67 3.93 15.77
N VAL A 37 7.63 4.76 15.52
CA VAL A 37 6.46 4.37 14.72
C VAL A 37 6.88 4.04 13.30
N LEU A 38 7.60 4.94 12.63
CA LEU A 38 8.07 4.73 11.25
C LEU A 38 9.02 3.52 11.13
N THR A 39 9.86 3.25 12.14
CA THR A 39 10.69 2.05 12.14
C THR A 39 9.83 0.78 12.20
N GLY A 40 8.82 0.73 13.08
CA GLY A 40 7.89 -0.40 13.17
C GLY A 40 7.13 -0.62 11.87
N ILE A 41 6.58 0.45 11.28
CA ILE A 41 5.91 0.44 9.97
C ILE A 41 6.86 -0.09 8.89
N THR A 42 8.08 0.48 8.78
CA THR A 42 9.06 0.09 7.77
C THR A 42 9.38 -1.40 7.83
N VAL A 43 9.62 -1.94 9.02
CA VAL A 43 9.94 -3.36 9.19
C VAL A 43 8.74 -4.23 8.79
N ALA A 44 7.54 -3.90 9.28
CA ALA A 44 6.33 -4.66 8.95
C ALA A 44 6.03 -4.65 7.44
N THR A 45 6.02 -3.46 6.84
CA THR A 45 5.78 -3.26 5.41
C THR A 45 6.83 -3.97 4.56
N ALA A 46 8.12 -3.84 4.91
CA ALA A 46 9.18 -4.52 4.17
C ALA A 46 9.00 -6.04 4.15
N VAL A 47 8.55 -6.64 5.26
CA VAL A 47 8.29 -8.09 5.33
C VAL A 47 7.05 -8.47 4.52
N VAL A 48 5.93 -7.74 4.66
CA VAL A 48 4.70 -8.01 3.89
C VAL A 48 4.96 -7.88 2.39
N HIS A 49 5.64 -6.81 1.97
CA HIS A 49 5.96 -6.58 0.56
C HIS A 49 7.01 -7.57 0.03
N LEU A 50 7.92 -8.07 0.88
CA LEU A 50 8.85 -9.15 0.48
C LEU A 50 8.08 -10.43 0.11
N VAL A 51 7.11 -10.82 0.93
CA VAL A 51 6.21 -11.95 0.62
C VAL A 51 5.40 -11.66 -0.66
N SER A 52 4.88 -10.45 -0.80
CA SER A 52 4.11 -10.03 -1.97
C SER A 52 4.91 -10.15 -3.26
N VAL A 53 6.14 -9.63 -3.29
CA VAL A 53 6.97 -9.69 -4.50
C VAL A 53 7.44 -11.12 -4.82
N ALA A 54 7.67 -11.94 -3.80
CA ALA A 54 7.99 -13.35 -4.01
C ALA A 54 6.83 -14.09 -4.68
N LEU A 55 5.60 -13.87 -4.21
CA LEU A 55 4.39 -14.42 -4.81
C LEU A 55 4.17 -13.88 -6.24
N GLY A 56 4.29 -12.56 -6.42
CA GLY A 56 4.12 -11.90 -7.71
C GLY A 56 5.13 -12.37 -8.75
N ALA A 57 6.40 -12.51 -8.38
CA ALA A 57 7.45 -13.01 -9.26
C ALA A 57 7.20 -14.48 -9.67
N ALA A 58 6.75 -15.32 -8.72
CA ALA A 58 6.41 -16.72 -9.02
C ALA A 58 5.23 -16.83 -9.99
N VAL A 59 4.19 -16.01 -9.81
CA VAL A 59 3.02 -15.94 -10.70
C VAL A 59 3.44 -15.39 -12.07
N GLY A 60 4.20 -14.31 -12.13
CA GLY A 60 4.66 -13.68 -13.37
C GLY A 60 5.54 -14.60 -14.23
N ALA A 61 6.35 -15.46 -13.60
CA ALA A 61 7.17 -16.44 -14.31
C ALA A 61 6.36 -17.59 -14.95
N ALA A 62 5.15 -17.86 -14.45
CA ALA A 62 4.32 -18.97 -14.86
C ALA A 62 3.24 -18.62 -15.91
N ILE A 63 2.95 -17.32 -16.10
CA ILE A 63 1.79 -16.85 -16.87
C ILE A 63 2.27 -15.91 -18.00
N PRO A 64 1.68 -15.98 -19.23
CA PRO A 64 2.00 -15.06 -20.31
C PRO A 64 1.70 -13.59 -19.92
N THR A 65 2.60 -12.67 -20.28
CA THR A 65 2.54 -11.24 -19.94
C THR A 65 1.17 -10.60 -20.23
N ARG A 66 0.56 -10.94 -21.38
CA ARG A 66 -0.77 -10.42 -21.73
C ARG A 66 -1.85 -10.82 -20.71
N ALA A 67 -1.82 -12.05 -20.22
CA ALA A 67 -2.76 -12.53 -19.21
C ALA A 67 -2.48 -11.89 -17.85
N VAL A 68 -1.19 -11.70 -17.52
CA VAL A 68 -0.77 -10.96 -16.32
C VAL A 68 -1.33 -9.53 -16.36
N ASN A 69 -1.11 -8.79 -17.45
CA ASN A 69 -1.58 -7.41 -17.58
C ASN A 69 -3.11 -7.30 -17.51
N LEU A 70 -3.84 -8.27 -18.07
CA LEU A 70 -5.30 -8.30 -17.99
C LEU A 70 -5.78 -8.51 -16.54
N VAL A 71 -5.20 -9.49 -15.85
CA VAL A 71 -5.54 -9.78 -14.45
C VAL A 71 -5.15 -8.60 -13.56
N ALA A 72 -3.97 -8.01 -13.78
CA ALA A 72 -3.51 -6.82 -13.10
C ALA A 72 -4.48 -5.64 -13.29
N ALA A 73 -4.90 -5.37 -14.52
CA ALA A 73 -5.85 -4.31 -14.84
C ALA A 73 -7.17 -4.48 -14.07
N LEU A 74 -7.73 -5.69 -14.08
CA LEU A 74 -8.97 -6.01 -13.35
C LEU A 74 -8.78 -5.87 -11.84
N ALA A 75 -7.62 -6.28 -11.31
CA ALA A 75 -7.29 -6.12 -9.89
C ALA A 75 -7.23 -4.64 -9.51
N PHE A 76 -6.56 -3.77 -10.28
CA PHE A 76 -6.50 -2.34 -10.00
C PHE A 76 -7.86 -1.65 -10.11
N ILE A 77 -8.71 -2.04 -11.05
CA ILE A 77 -10.10 -1.57 -11.11
C ILE A 77 -10.87 -2.01 -9.85
N GLY A 78 -10.69 -3.25 -9.43
CA GLY A 78 -11.25 -3.77 -8.17
C GLY A 78 -10.78 -2.99 -6.95
N PHE A 79 -9.48 -2.64 -6.87
CA PHE A 79 -8.91 -1.83 -5.79
C PHE A 79 -9.48 -0.41 -5.79
N GLY A 80 -9.70 0.19 -6.96
CA GLY A 80 -10.38 1.48 -7.09
C GLY A 80 -11.80 1.43 -6.50
N ALA A 81 -12.57 0.40 -6.84
CA ALA A 81 -13.90 0.18 -6.27
C ALA A 81 -13.87 -0.10 -4.76
N TRP A 82 -12.90 -0.89 -4.29
CA TRP A 82 -12.69 -1.13 -2.86
C TRP A 82 -12.37 0.17 -2.12
N THR A 83 -11.42 0.95 -2.63
CA THR A 83 -11.02 2.23 -2.03
C THR A 83 -12.21 3.19 -1.86
N LEU A 84 -13.17 3.21 -2.81
CA LEU A 84 -14.38 4.04 -2.68
C LEU A 84 -15.28 3.66 -1.50
N ARG A 85 -15.28 2.38 -1.09
CA ARG A 85 -16.05 1.95 0.10
C ARG A 85 -15.49 2.56 1.38
N GLY A 86 -14.22 2.86 1.41
CA GLY A 86 -13.49 3.37 2.56
C GLY A 86 -13.17 2.25 3.56
N ASP A 87 -11.99 2.32 4.12
CA ASP A 87 -11.55 1.47 5.20
C ASP A 87 -11.71 2.23 6.53
N ARG A 88 -12.17 1.54 7.55
CA ARG A 88 -12.26 2.06 8.93
C ARG A 88 -11.40 1.19 9.81
N LEU A 89 -10.80 1.79 10.82
CA LEU A 89 -10.22 1.02 11.91
C LEU A 89 -11.31 0.17 12.54
N SER A 90 -11.04 -1.12 12.69
CA SER A 90 -11.92 -1.98 13.48
C SER A 90 -11.66 -1.75 14.97
N ASP A 91 -12.67 -2.04 15.82
CA ASP A 91 -12.50 -1.99 17.27
C ASP A 91 -11.35 -2.90 17.72
N GLU A 92 -11.11 -4.01 17.01
CA GLU A 92 -9.98 -4.91 17.27
C GLU A 92 -8.63 -4.27 16.95
N ASP A 93 -8.51 -3.47 15.90
CA ASP A 93 -7.26 -2.77 15.55
C ASP A 93 -6.94 -1.70 16.59
N GLU A 94 -7.95 -0.97 17.07
CA GLU A 94 -7.82 0.01 18.15
C GLU A 94 -7.41 -0.66 19.48
N GLU A 95 -8.02 -1.79 19.83
CA GLU A 95 -7.67 -2.56 21.02
C GLU A 95 -6.25 -3.15 20.95
N ARG A 96 -5.84 -3.68 19.80
CA ARG A 96 -4.46 -4.18 19.59
C ARG A 96 -3.45 -3.06 19.76
N ALA A 97 -3.70 -1.89 19.18
CA ALA A 97 -2.88 -0.71 19.35
C ALA A 97 -2.79 -0.26 20.82
N ALA A 98 -3.87 -0.45 21.60
CA ALA A 98 -3.92 -0.06 23.00
C ALA A 98 -3.18 -1.02 23.96
N ARG A 99 -3.13 -2.32 23.67
CA ARG A 99 -2.66 -3.38 24.58
C ARG A 99 -1.15 -3.67 24.56
N SER A 100 -0.38 -3.03 23.70
CA SER A 100 1.00 -3.42 23.48
C SER A 100 1.96 -2.90 24.57
N GLY A 101 2.37 -3.80 25.46
CA GLY A 101 3.33 -3.55 26.56
C GLY A 101 4.78 -3.96 26.27
N ARG A 102 5.10 -4.41 25.06
CA ARG A 102 6.47 -4.79 24.64
C ARG A 102 7.18 -3.61 23.97
N SER A 103 8.42 -3.80 23.50
CA SER A 103 9.12 -2.76 22.73
C SER A 103 8.17 -2.06 21.75
N ALA A 104 8.11 -0.74 21.78
CA ALA A 104 7.16 0.04 20.97
C ALA A 104 7.29 -0.27 19.47
N VAL A 105 8.52 -0.55 18.99
CA VAL A 105 8.76 -0.97 17.60
C VAL A 105 8.08 -2.30 17.28
N LEU A 106 8.20 -3.30 18.19
CA LEU A 106 7.54 -4.60 18.00
C LEU A 106 6.03 -4.48 18.03
N SER A 107 5.50 -3.62 18.87
CA SER A 107 4.06 -3.37 18.97
C SER A 107 3.50 -2.76 17.71
N VAL A 108 4.09 -1.68 17.25
CA VAL A 108 3.72 -1.03 15.99
C VAL A 108 3.88 -2.01 14.83
N GLY A 109 5.05 -2.66 14.73
CA GLY A 109 5.34 -3.60 13.65
C GLY A 109 4.36 -4.77 13.59
N THR A 110 4.00 -5.35 14.75
CA THR A 110 3.04 -6.48 14.78
C THR A 110 1.64 -6.05 14.32
N VAL A 111 1.16 -4.90 14.81
CA VAL A 111 -0.17 -4.40 14.44
C VAL A 111 -0.22 -4.06 12.96
N PHE A 112 0.78 -3.34 12.43
CA PHE A 112 0.88 -3.04 11.01
C PHE A 112 0.99 -4.31 10.16
N PHE A 113 1.86 -5.24 10.53
CA PHE A 113 2.00 -6.52 9.82
C PHE A 113 0.65 -7.25 9.69
N LEU A 114 -0.10 -7.36 10.78
CA LEU A 114 -1.41 -8.04 10.77
C LEU A 114 -2.45 -7.25 9.99
N ALA A 115 -2.43 -5.92 10.04
CA ALA A 115 -3.36 -5.07 9.30
C ALA A 115 -3.12 -5.10 7.78
N GLU A 116 -1.85 -5.22 7.36
CA GLU A 116 -1.45 -5.24 5.95
C GLU A 116 -1.58 -6.62 5.31
N LEU A 117 -1.68 -7.71 6.11
CA LEU A 117 -1.88 -9.04 5.55
C LEU A 117 -3.24 -9.13 4.83
N GLY A 118 -3.20 -9.35 3.53
CA GLY A 118 -4.39 -9.46 2.68
C GLY A 118 -5.06 -8.13 2.33
N ASP A 119 -4.44 -6.99 2.68
CA ASP A 119 -4.94 -5.68 2.30
C ASP A 119 -4.69 -5.36 0.82
N LYS A 120 -5.35 -4.30 0.32
CA LYS A 120 -5.26 -3.87 -1.10
C LYS A 120 -3.83 -3.56 -1.53
N THR A 121 -2.99 -3.00 -0.64
CA THR A 121 -1.59 -2.66 -0.95
C THR A 121 -0.70 -3.88 -1.05
N MET A 122 -0.92 -4.91 -0.21
CA MET A 122 -0.29 -6.22 -0.38
C MET A 122 -0.61 -6.83 -1.75
N LEU A 123 -1.91 -6.86 -2.12
CA LEU A 123 -2.35 -7.42 -3.40
C LEU A 123 -1.89 -6.59 -4.60
N ALA A 124 -1.87 -5.25 -4.47
CA ALA A 124 -1.31 -4.36 -5.48
C ALA A 124 0.20 -4.62 -5.68
N THR A 125 0.95 -4.83 -4.60
CA THR A 125 2.39 -5.15 -4.67
C THR A 125 2.63 -6.51 -5.34
N VAL A 126 1.80 -7.54 -5.05
CA VAL A 126 1.84 -8.82 -5.79
C VAL A 126 1.65 -8.56 -7.28
N THR A 127 0.62 -7.80 -7.64
CA THR A 127 0.27 -7.48 -9.02
C THR A 127 1.41 -6.73 -9.74
N LEU A 128 1.98 -5.70 -9.12
CA LEU A 128 3.11 -4.96 -9.69
C LEU A 128 4.34 -5.86 -9.91
N ALA A 129 4.63 -6.75 -8.96
CA ALA A 129 5.77 -7.64 -9.07
C ALA A 129 5.67 -8.66 -10.22
N THR A 130 4.46 -8.98 -10.68
CA THR A 130 4.27 -9.85 -11.86
C THR A 130 4.81 -9.21 -13.14
N SER A 131 4.76 -7.88 -13.26
CA SER A 131 5.08 -7.13 -14.49
C SER A 131 6.40 -6.39 -14.41
N TYR A 132 6.75 -5.80 -13.26
CA TYR A 132 7.88 -4.87 -13.13
C TYR A 132 9.14 -5.46 -12.47
N GLY A 133 9.06 -6.69 -11.95
CA GLY A 133 10.17 -7.37 -11.28
C GLY A 133 10.29 -7.05 -9.78
N ALA A 134 10.86 -8.02 -9.04
CA ALA A 134 10.75 -8.08 -7.59
C ALA A 134 11.47 -6.95 -6.83
N VAL A 135 12.74 -6.67 -7.15
CA VAL A 135 13.58 -5.77 -6.34
C VAL A 135 13.08 -4.32 -6.39
N GLY A 136 12.82 -3.81 -7.59
CA GLY A 136 12.32 -2.44 -7.76
C GLY A 136 10.94 -2.28 -7.14
N THR A 137 10.06 -3.26 -7.33
CA THR A 137 8.72 -3.27 -6.74
C THR A 137 8.78 -3.33 -5.21
N TRP A 138 9.61 -4.19 -4.63
CA TRP A 138 9.77 -4.27 -3.18
C TRP A 138 10.23 -2.96 -2.56
N LEU A 139 11.27 -2.34 -3.13
CA LEU A 139 11.79 -1.07 -2.63
C LEU A 139 10.78 0.06 -2.82
N GLY A 140 10.18 0.16 -4.03
CA GLY A 140 9.23 1.22 -4.36
C GLY A 140 7.96 1.13 -3.50
N SER A 141 7.36 -0.04 -3.39
CA SER A 141 6.16 -0.25 -2.57
C SER A 141 6.40 0.03 -1.09
N THR A 142 7.54 -0.46 -0.55
CA THR A 142 7.89 -0.23 0.87
C THR A 142 8.13 1.26 1.15
N VAL A 143 8.91 1.93 0.32
CA VAL A 143 9.18 3.36 0.51
C VAL A 143 7.93 4.20 0.27
N GLY A 144 7.09 3.82 -0.71
CA GLY A 144 5.82 4.49 -1.00
C GLY A 144 4.86 4.47 0.19
N MET A 145 4.68 3.31 0.80
CA MET A 145 3.84 3.15 1.99
C MET A 145 4.37 3.95 3.18
N VAL A 146 5.65 3.79 3.51
CA VAL A 146 6.28 4.53 4.63
C VAL A 146 6.20 6.04 4.41
N ALA A 147 6.36 6.51 3.18
CA ALA A 147 6.24 7.93 2.84
C ALA A 147 4.79 8.43 3.02
N ALA A 148 3.79 7.65 2.63
CA ALA A 148 2.38 7.99 2.81
C ALA A 148 2.00 8.06 4.30
N ASP A 149 2.43 7.11 5.11
CA ASP A 149 2.21 7.11 6.56
C ASP A 149 2.96 8.26 7.25
N ALA A 150 4.21 8.53 6.85
CA ALA A 150 4.95 9.67 7.35
C ALA A 150 4.25 11.00 7.04
N LEU A 151 3.74 11.15 5.81
CA LEU A 151 2.95 12.31 5.40
C LEU A 151 1.69 12.44 6.26
N ALA A 152 0.96 11.36 6.49
CA ALA A 152 -0.23 11.34 7.32
C ALA A 152 0.07 11.79 8.76
N ILE A 153 1.18 11.30 9.35
CA ILE A 153 1.60 11.72 10.70
C ILE A 153 1.92 13.22 10.74
N VAL A 154 2.64 13.74 9.74
CA VAL A 154 3.00 15.17 9.67
C VAL A 154 1.75 16.02 9.49
N VAL A 155 0.93 15.71 8.49
CA VAL A 155 -0.28 16.46 8.17
C VAL A 155 -1.30 16.38 9.30
N GLY A 156 -1.49 15.18 9.87
CA GLY A 156 -2.39 14.96 10.99
C GLY A 156 -2.00 15.76 12.24
N ARG A 157 -0.69 15.90 12.51
CA ARG A 157 -0.21 16.76 13.62
C ARG A 157 -0.39 18.25 13.36
N MET A 158 -0.32 18.68 12.09
CA MET A 158 -0.48 20.10 11.72
C MET A 158 -1.94 20.52 11.65
N LEU A 159 -2.81 19.69 11.11
CA LEU A 159 -4.21 20.01 10.81
C LEU A 159 -5.19 19.48 11.87
N GLY A 160 -4.73 18.61 12.77
CA GLY A 160 -5.62 17.92 13.70
C GLY A 160 -6.60 17.00 12.95
N ALA A 161 -7.80 16.80 13.51
CA ALA A 161 -8.81 15.89 12.95
C ALA A 161 -9.52 16.37 11.67
N ARG A 162 -8.99 17.36 10.95
CA ARG A 162 -9.64 17.98 9.78
C ARG A 162 -9.05 17.50 8.44
N LEU A 163 -8.67 16.25 8.34
CA LEU A 163 -8.24 15.69 7.05
C LEU A 163 -9.46 15.51 6.12
N PRO A 164 -9.37 15.92 4.83
CA PRO A 164 -10.46 15.73 3.86
C PRO A 164 -10.47 14.28 3.33
N GLU A 165 -10.70 13.32 4.23
CA GLU A 165 -10.63 11.87 3.93
C GLU A 165 -11.39 11.47 2.67
N ARG A 166 -12.59 12.05 2.46
CA ARG A 166 -13.39 11.75 1.28
C ARG A 166 -12.72 12.15 -0.02
N ALA A 167 -12.10 13.34 -0.05
CA ALA A 167 -11.41 13.83 -1.25
C ALA A 167 -10.15 13.00 -1.55
N ILE A 168 -9.39 12.66 -0.51
CA ILE A 168 -8.20 11.82 -0.60
C ILE A 168 -8.58 10.44 -1.13
N ARG A 169 -9.60 9.80 -0.57
CA ARG A 169 -10.10 8.49 -0.99
C ARG A 169 -10.58 8.48 -2.45
N ILE A 170 -11.31 9.52 -2.88
CA ILE A 170 -11.74 9.64 -4.28
C ILE A 170 -10.52 9.79 -5.19
N GLY A 171 -9.54 10.61 -4.82
CA GLY A 171 -8.29 10.77 -5.59
C GLY A 171 -7.53 9.45 -5.75
N ALA A 172 -7.39 8.68 -4.68
CA ALA A 172 -6.76 7.35 -4.71
C ALA A 172 -7.53 6.36 -5.61
N ALA A 173 -8.86 6.33 -5.51
CA ALA A 173 -9.68 5.47 -6.37
C ALA A 173 -9.57 5.84 -7.85
N VAL A 174 -9.55 7.12 -8.18
CA VAL A 174 -9.35 7.60 -9.56
C VAL A 174 -7.98 7.15 -10.09
N ALA A 175 -6.91 7.27 -9.28
CA ALA A 175 -5.59 6.81 -9.68
C ALA A 175 -5.55 5.30 -9.96
N PHE A 176 -6.20 4.48 -9.14
CA PHE A 176 -6.35 3.05 -9.41
C PHE A 176 -7.10 2.76 -10.71
N PHE A 177 -8.20 3.48 -10.99
CA PHE A 177 -8.94 3.30 -12.23
C PHE A 177 -8.11 3.70 -13.45
N VAL A 178 -7.38 4.82 -13.37
CA VAL A 178 -6.48 5.26 -14.45
C VAL A 178 -5.40 4.21 -14.71
N PHE A 179 -4.72 3.73 -13.65
CA PHE A 179 -3.67 2.72 -13.81
C PHE A 179 -4.23 1.40 -14.35
N GLY A 180 -5.38 0.94 -13.86
CA GLY A 180 -6.07 -0.23 -14.40
C GLY A 180 -6.46 -0.06 -15.87
N ALA A 181 -6.92 1.12 -16.29
CA ALA A 181 -7.25 1.40 -17.68
C ALA A 181 -6.01 1.38 -18.58
N LEU A 182 -4.86 1.92 -18.13
CA LEU A 182 -3.59 1.86 -18.86
C LEU A 182 -3.14 0.42 -19.09
N LEU A 183 -3.20 -0.42 -18.05
CA LEU A 183 -2.88 -1.84 -18.18
C LEU A 183 -3.85 -2.61 -19.10
N LEU A 184 -5.14 -2.22 -19.15
CA LEU A 184 -6.08 -2.79 -20.13
C LEU A 184 -5.68 -2.45 -21.56
N VAL A 185 -5.28 -1.20 -21.81
CA VAL A 185 -4.80 -0.77 -23.13
C VAL A 185 -3.55 -1.55 -23.52
N GLU A 186 -2.60 -1.70 -22.61
CA GLU A 186 -1.38 -2.50 -22.82
C GLU A 186 -1.70 -3.96 -23.11
N ALA A 187 -2.61 -4.59 -22.37
CA ALA A 187 -3.05 -5.95 -22.61
C ALA A 187 -3.74 -6.11 -23.98
N ALA A 188 -4.47 -5.10 -24.44
CA ALA A 188 -5.17 -5.11 -25.73
C ALA A 188 -4.23 -4.88 -26.92
N THR A 189 -3.32 -3.92 -26.80
CA THR A 189 -2.44 -3.49 -27.91
C THR A 189 -1.12 -4.26 -27.99
N GLY A 190 -0.67 -4.86 -26.88
CA GLY A 190 0.65 -5.47 -26.76
C GLY A 190 1.80 -4.46 -26.72
N SER A 191 1.50 -3.16 -26.62
CA SER A 191 2.49 -2.08 -26.55
C SER A 191 2.61 -1.63 -25.10
N SER A 192 3.83 -1.48 -24.58
CA SER A 192 4.06 -0.90 -23.26
C SER A 192 3.55 0.55 -23.23
N VAL A 193 2.69 0.86 -22.30
CA VAL A 193 2.07 2.17 -22.08
C VAL A 193 2.51 2.77 -20.76
N VAL A 194 2.98 1.91 -19.84
CA VAL A 194 3.46 2.27 -18.49
C VAL A 194 4.87 1.79 -18.30
#